data_ceb7286d94ef43abef92d460890811d4
#
_entry.id   ceb7286d94ef43abef92d460890811d4
#
_cell.length_a   1.000
_cell.length_b   1.000
_cell.length_c   1.000
_cell.angle_alpha   90.00
_cell.angle_beta   90.00
_cell.angle_gamma   90.00
#
_symmetry.space_group_name_H-M   'P 1'
#
loop_
_entity.id
_entity.type
_entity.pdbx_description
1 polymer ?
#
loop_
_entity_poly.entity_id
_entity_poly.type
_entity_poly.pdbx_seq_one_letter_code
_entity_poly.pdbx_strand_id
1 'polypeptide(L)'
;MLSAQHLEITFNPGTPIETRALRGMSLDMPAGQFVTVIGSNGAGKSTFLNAISGDQTVDSGRIAIDGVDVTRMPVWARAERVARVFQDPMAGTCEDLTIEENMALAQRRGTFRNLGRAVKASMREGFRER
;
A
#
# COMPACT_ATOMS: atom_id res chain seq x y z
N MET A 1 -3.11 -9.91 9.30
CA MET A 1 -1.75 -10.31 9.70
C MET A 1 -0.78 -10.01 8.58
N LEU A 2 0.36 -9.35 8.88
CA LEU A 2 1.41 -9.05 7.90
C LEU A 2 2.69 -9.79 8.32
N SER A 3 3.34 -10.45 7.37
CA SER A 3 4.68 -11.02 7.56
C SER A 3 5.59 -10.53 6.44
N ALA A 4 6.69 -9.92 6.78
CA ALA A 4 7.76 -9.49 5.89
C ALA A 4 9.05 -10.16 6.34
N GLN A 5 9.73 -10.88 5.46
CA GLN A 5 10.89 -11.70 5.81
C GLN A 5 12.08 -11.42 4.90
N HIS A 6 13.20 -11.03 5.50
CA HIS A 6 14.50 -10.84 4.86
C HIS A 6 14.41 -9.95 3.61
N LEU A 7 13.69 -8.81 3.70
CA LEU A 7 13.53 -7.90 2.58
C LEU A 7 14.82 -7.18 2.26
N GLU A 8 15.23 -7.26 1.00
CA GLU A 8 16.37 -6.51 0.47
C GLU A 8 15.90 -5.64 -0.69
N ILE A 9 16.34 -4.39 -0.69
CA ILE A 9 16.11 -3.43 -1.76
C ILE A 9 17.37 -2.58 -1.94
N THR A 10 17.90 -2.59 -3.14
CA THR A 10 19.05 -1.79 -3.56
C THR A 10 18.65 -0.89 -4.71
N PHE A 11 18.81 0.41 -4.54
CA PHE A 11 18.64 1.39 -5.62
C PHE A 11 19.94 1.58 -6.37
N ASN A 12 19.84 1.72 -7.70
CA ASN A 12 20.96 1.96 -8.62
C ASN A 12 22.13 0.96 -8.45
N PRO A 13 21.87 -0.37 -8.46
CA PRO A 13 22.91 -1.37 -8.22
C PRO A 13 24.03 -1.24 -9.27
N GLY A 14 25.28 -1.41 -8.82
CA GLY A 14 26.47 -1.33 -9.67
C GLY A 14 26.87 0.07 -10.12
N THR A 15 26.28 1.13 -9.56
CA THR A 15 26.62 2.51 -9.86
C THR A 15 27.28 3.20 -8.66
N PRO A 16 27.98 4.35 -8.87
CA PRO A 16 28.55 5.13 -7.78
C PRO A 16 27.52 5.66 -6.75
N ILE A 17 26.23 5.67 -7.11
CA ILE A 17 25.13 6.11 -6.25
C ILE A 17 24.28 4.92 -5.74
N GLU A 18 24.88 3.74 -5.74
CA GLU A 18 24.21 2.55 -5.17
C GLU A 18 23.81 2.78 -3.72
N THR A 19 22.56 2.47 -3.39
CA THR A 19 22.03 2.62 -2.04
C THR A 19 21.25 1.38 -1.65
N ARG A 20 21.74 0.65 -0.67
CA ARG A 20 21.03 -0.48 -0.04
C ARG A 20 20.03 0.05 0.98
N ALA A 21 18.79 0.23 0.56
CA ALA A 21 17.73 0.82 1.37
C ALA A 21 17.15 -0.15 2.41
N LEU A 22 16.98 -1.43 2.04
CA LEU A 22 16.64 -2.50 2.98
C LEU A 22 17.73 -3.56 2.93
N ARG A 23 18.11 -4.07 4.11
CA ARG A 23 19.25 -5.00 4.31
C ARG A 23 18.80 -6.19 5.15
N GLY A 24 17.93 -7.04 4.58
CA GLY A 24 17.40 -8.21 5.28
C GLY A 24 16.34 -7.85 6.33
N MET A 25 15.56 -6.77 6.12
CA MET A 25 14.56 -6.33 7.09
C MET A 25 13.44 -7.37 7.22
N SER A 26 13.08 -7.67 8.48
CA SER A 26 11.99 -8.58 8.80
C SER A 26 11.05 -7.96 9.81
N LEU A 27 9.74 -8.19 9.64
CA LEU A 27 8.68 -7.76 10.55
C LEU A 27 7.52 -8.74 10.48
N ASP A 28 7.09 -9.26 11.61
CA ASP A 28 5.84 -9.98 11.76
C ASP A 28 4.86 -9.16 12.60
N MET A 29 3.69 -8.87 12.03
CA MET A 29 2.63 -8.10 12.66
C MET A 29 1.34 -8.94 12.69
N PRO A 30 0.99 -9.50 13.87
CA PRO A 30 -0.30 -10.17 14.07
C PRO A 30 -1.50 -9.26 13.77
N ALA A 31 -2.66 -9.87 13.51
CA ALA A 31 -3.89 -9.11 13.31
C ALA A 31 -4.25 -8.27 14.54
N GLY A 32 -4.79 -7.08 14.32
CA GLY A 32 -5.21 -6.16 15.38
C GLY A 32 -4.09 -5.36 16.04
N GLN A 33 -2.83 -5.54 15.62
CA GLN A 33 -1.73 -4.74 16.14
C GLN A 33 -1.55 -3.41 15.39
N PHE A 34 -1.09 -2.42 16.13
CA PHE A 34 -0.60 -1.14 15.62
C PHE A 34 0.92 -1.11 15.78
N VAL A 35 1.64 -0.82 14.70
CA VAL A 35 3.10 -0.76 14.68
C VAL A 35 3.57 0.60 14.18
N THR A 36 4.48 1.22 14.93
CA THR A 36 5.13 2.47 14.53
C THR A 36 6.56 2.19 14.03
N VAL A 37 6.88 2.67 12.84
CA VAL A 37 8.22 2.58 12.26
C VAL A 37 8.96 3.89 12.52
N ILE A 38 10.00 3.84 13.35
CA ILE A 38 10.80 4.99 13.76
C ILE A 38 12.23 4.84 13.20
N GLY A 39 12.85 5.95 12.86
CA GLY A 39 14.24 5.99 12.38
C GLY A 39 14.58 7.33 11.73
N SER A 40 15.86 7.59 11.51
CA SER A 40 16.38 8.79 10.85
C SER A 40 15.92 8.90 9.39
N ASN A 41 16.12 10.07 8.79
CA ASN A 41 15.91 10.22 7.33
C ASN A 41 16.89 9.32 6.58
N GLY A 42 16.39 8.65 5.54
CA GLY A 42 17.19 7.66 4.79
C GLY A 42 17.25 6.26 5.41
N ALA A 43 16.66 6.01 6.59
CA ALA A 43 16.67 4.69 7.26
C ALA A 43 15.81 3.60 6.57
N GLY A 44 15.24 3.88 5.38
CA GLY A 44 14.45 2.89 4.63
C GLY A 44 12.97 2.79 5.02
N LYS A 45 12.46 3.64 5.92
CA LYS A 45 11.04 3.59 6.38
C LYS A 45 10.05 3.66 5.23
N SER A 46 10.16 4.67 4.39
CA SER A 46 9.27 4.84 3.22
C SER A 46 9.45 3.72 2.21
N THR A 47 10.70 3.24 2.02
CA THR A 47 11.00 2.11 1.14
C THR A 47 10.31 0.84 1.63
N PHE A 48 10.33 0.60 2.94
CA PHE A 48 9.64 -0.54 3.55
C PHE A 48 8.12 -0.46 3.37
N LEU A 49 7.52 0.71 3.63
CA LEU A 49 6.08 0.92 3.42
C LEU A 49 5.70 0.78 1.93
N ASN A 50 6.53 1.30 1.01
CA ASN A 50 6.34 1.14 -0.43
C ASN A 50 6.49 -0.32 -0.88
N ALA A 51 7.35 -1.11 -0.24
CA ALA A 51 7.47 -2.54 -0.51
C ALA A 51 6.21 -3.30 -0.08
N ILE A 52 5.62 -2.96 1.08
CA ILE A 52 4.36 -3.56 1.56
C ILE A 52 3.20 -3.19 0.63
N SER A 53 3.06 -1.93 0.24
CA SER A 53 1.99 -1.47 -0.67
C SER A 53 2.16 -1.97 -2.10
N GLY A 54 3.38 -2.36 -2.49
CA GLY A 54 3.72 -2.84 -3.84
C GLY A 54 4.18 -1.74 -4.80
N ASP A 55 4.33 -0.51 -4.31
CA ASP A 55 4.89 0.60 -5.10
C ASP A 55 6.39 0.40 -5.38
N GLN A 56 7.06 -0.41 -4.54
CA GLN A 56 8.45 -0.80 -4.70
C GLN A 56 8.57 -2.32 -4.72
N THR A 57 9.23 -2.86 -5.73
CA THR A 57 9.57 -4.29 -5.79
C THR A 57 10.76 -4.58 -4.88
N VAL A 58 10.76 -5.76 -4.26
CA VAL A 58 11.89 -6.25 -3.47
C VAL A 58 12.84 -7.05 -4.37
N ASP A 59 14.15 -6.92 -4.11
CA ASP A 59 15.18 -7.71 -4.79
C ASP A 59 15.14 -9.15 -4.28
N SER A 60 15.02 -9.31 -2.96
CA SER A 60 14.88 -10.60 -2.30
C SER A 60 13.98 -10.49 -1.06
N GLY A 61 13.61 -11.64 -0.48
CA GLY A 61 12.71 -11.74 0.66
C GLY A 61 11.29 -12.04 0.26
N ARG A 62 10.39 -12.02 1.26
CA ARG A 62 8.98 -12.40 1.08
C ARG A 62 8.06 -11.49 1.88
N ILE A 63 6.92 -11.15 1.28
CA ILE A 63 5.83 -10.41 1.93
C ILE A 63 4.55 -11.24 1.83
N ALA A 64 3.92 -11.52 2.97
CA ALA A 64 2.62 -12.18 3.03
C ALA A 64 1.62 -11.34 3.84
N ILE A 65 0.39 -11.22 3.34
CA ILE A 65 -0.72 -10.52 4.00
C ILE A 65 -1.87 -11.50 4.12
N ASP A 66 -2.33 -11.73 5.35
CA ASP A 66 -3.37 -12.72 5.70
C ASP A 66 -3.11 -14.10 5.09
N GLY A 67 -1.84 -14.54 5.15
CA GLY A 67 -1.37 -15.81 4.61
C GLY A 67 -1.18 -15.86 3.10
N VAL A 68 -1.56 -14.81 2.38
CA VAL A 68 -1.39 -14.71 0.93
C VAL A 68 -0.04 -14.07 0.61
N ASP A 69 0.77 -14.75 -0.21
CA ASP A 69 2.02 -14.20 -0.71
C ASP A 69 1.74 -13.08 -1.72
N VAL A 70 2.17 -11.88 -1.36
CA VAL A 70 1.99 -10.69 -2.19
C VAL A 70 3.30 -10.17 -2.78
N THR A 71 4.43 -10.85 -2.57
CA THR A 71 5.79 -10.39 -2.90
C THR A 71 5.92 -9.87 -4.33
N ARG A 72 5.36 -10.57 -5.30
CA ARG A 72 5.38 -10.20 -6.72
C ARG A 72 4.04 -9.65 -7.24
N MET A 73 3.07 -9.47 -6.35
CA MET A 73 1.74 -8.99 -6.70
C MET A 73 1.80 -7.49 -7.01
N PRO A 74 1.25 -7.03 -8.13
CA PRO A 74 1.25 -5.60 -8.47
C PRO A 74 0.34 -4.79 -7.54
N VAL A 75 0.59 -3.47 -7.45
CA VAL A 75 -0.13 -2.52 -6.57
C VAL A 75 -1.65 -2.66 -6.67
N TRP A 76 -2.18 -2.67 -7.89
CA TRP A 76 -3.62 -2.75 -8.11
C TRP A 76 -4.25 -4.04 -7.56
N ALA A 77 -3.54 -5.16 -7.60
CA ALA A 77 -4.01 -6.43 -7.03
C ALA A 77 -3.87 -6.49 -5.51
N ARG A 78 -2.87 -5.77 -4.93
CA ARG A 78 -2.74 -5.62 -3.46
C ARG A 78 -3.75 -4.63 -2.88
N ALA A 79 -4.32 -3.75 -3.68
CA ALA A 79 -5.24 -2.72 -3.23
C ALA A 79 -6.49 -3.26 -2.49
N GLU A 80 -6.83 -4.53 -2.68
CA GLU A 80 -7.87 -5.22 -1.91
C GLU A 80 -7.47 -5.44 -0.44
N ARG A 81 -6.15 -5.62 -0.16
CA ARG A 81 -5.61 -5.99 1.16
C ARG A 81 -4.89 -4.86 1.86
N VAL A 82 -4.37 -3.88 1.10
CA VAL A 82 -3.58 -2.77 1.63
C VAL A 82 -4.25 -1.45 1.33
N ALA A 83 -4.53 -0.68 2.38
CA ALA A 83 -4.90 0.72 2.27
C ALA A 83 -3.70 1.60 2.61
N ARG A 84 -3.52 2.69 1.88
CA ARG A 84 -2.49 3.68 2.16
C ARG A 84 -3.11 5.05 2.35
N VAL A 85 -2.69 5.73 3.42
CA VAL A 85 -2.94 7.15 3.63
C VAL A 85 -1.64 7.89 3.34
N PHE A 86 -1.70 8.86 2.44
CA PHE A 86 -0.55 9.67 2.08
C PHE A 86 -0.41 10.86 3.04
N GLN A 87 0.81 11.37 3.17
CA GLN A 87 1.08 12.59 3.94
C GLN A 87 0.44 13.81 3.28
N ASP A 88 0.44 13.84 1.94
CA ASP A 88 -0.29 14.82 1.15
C ASP A 88 -1.68 14.27 0.83
N PRO A 89 -2.77 14.90 1.29
CA PRO A 89 -4.14 14.46 1.01
C PRO A 89 -4.46 14.41 -0.48
N MET A 90 -3.86 15.31 -1.28
CA MET A 90 -4.09 15.37 -2.73
C MET A 90 -3.56 14.13 -3.46
N ALA A 91 -2.49 13.50 -2.95
CA ALA A 91 -1.95 12.27 -3.52
C ALA A 91 -2.89 11.06 -3.38
N GLY A 92 -3.87 11.12 -2.48
CA GLY A 92 -4.84 10.05 -2.22
C GLY A 92 -6.24 10.30 -2.77
N THR A 93 -6.50 11.46 -3.39
CA THR A 93 -7.82 11.86 -3.89
C THR A 93 -7.75 12.33 -5.34
N CYS A 94 -8.87 12.24 -6.06
CA CYS A 94 -9.02 12.86 -7.37
C CYS A 94 -9.68 14.22 -7.19
N GLU A 95 -8.94 15.30 -7.47
CA GLU A 95 -9.37 16.68 -7.24
C GLU A 95 -10.64 17.05 -8.03
N ASP A 96 -10.75 16.56 -9.27
CA ASP A 96 -11.86 16.82 -10.16
C ASP A 96 -13.16 16.06 -9.79
N LEU A 97 -13.09 15.16 -8.81
CA LEU A 97 -14.22 14.37 -8.37
C LEU A 97 -14.81 14.90 -7.05
N THR A 98 -16.12 14.80 -6.95
CA THR A 98 -16.83 15.08 -5.69
C THR A 98 -16.39 14.13 -4.57
N ILE A 99 -16.69 14.48 -3.32
CA ILE A 99 -16.44 13.63 -2.15
C ILE A 99 -17.13 12.27 -2.31
N GLU A 100 -18.40 12.25 -2.76
CA GLU A 100 -19.15 11.00 -3.01
C GLU A 100 -18.47 10.10 -4.04
N GLU A 101 -17.92 10.68 -5.11
CA GLU A 101 -17.22 9.94 -6.15
C GLU A 101 -15.88 9.38 -5.66
N ASN A 102 -15.12 10.18 -4.91
CA ASN A 102 -13.90 9.72 -4.26
C ASN A 102 -14.18 8.57 -3.27
N MET A 103 -15.22 8.67 -2.44
CA MET A 103 -15.65 7.61 -1.54
C MET A 103 -16.09 6.35 -2.30
N ALA A 104 -16.80 6.50 -3.41
CA ALA A 104 -17.20 5.38 -4.26
C ALA A 104 -16.01 4.67 -4.91
N LEU A 105 -14.97 5.42 -5.32
CA LEU A 105 -13.72 4.85 -5.82
C LEU A 105 -12.99 4.06 -4.71
N ALA A 106 -12.90 4.63 -3.51
CA ALA A 106 -12.27 3.97 -2.38
C ALA A 106 -12.99 2.67 -1.99
N GLN A 107 -14.32 2.65 -2.00
CA GLN A 107 -15.12 1.47 -1.69
C GLN A 107 -14.97 0.34 -2.73
N ARG A 108 -14.70 0.71 -3.99
CA ARG A 108 -14.51 -0.25 -5.10
C ARG A 108 -13.06 -0.68 -5.30
N ARG A 109 -12.19 -0.32 -4.40
CA ARG A 109 -10.79 -0.69 -4.49
C ARG A 109 -10.63 -2.23 -4.47
N GLY A 110 -9.80 -2.75 -5.38
CA GLY A 110 -9.58 -4.19 -5.51
C GLY A 110 -10.70 -4.98 -6.20
N THR A 111 -11.84 -4.34 -6.54
CA THR A 111 -12.94 -5.03 -7.21
C THR A 111 -12.92 -4.81 -8.73
N PHE A 112 -13.52 -5.76 -9.47
CA PHE A 112 -13.65 -5.64 -10.92
C PHE A 112 -14.50 -4.41 -11.29
N ARG A 113 -13.97 -3.59 -12.19
CA ARG A 113 -14.67 -2.38 -12.66
C ARG A 113 -15.55 -2.72 -13.87
N ASN A 114 -16.84 -2.44 -13.76
CA ASN A 114 -17.77 -2.48 -14.88
C ASN A 114 -18.19 -1.07 -15.28
N LEU A 115 -18.83 -0.94 -16.46
CA LEU A 115 -19.33 0.35 -17.00
C LEU A 115 -20.62 0.84 -16.32
N GLY A 116 -21.03 0.25 -15.20
CA GLY A 116 -22.20 0.70 -14.43
C GLY A 116 -21.93 2.03 -13.70
N ARG A 117 -23.00 2.70 -13.26
CA ARG A 117 -22.90 3.96 -12.49
C ARG A 117 -21.99 3.77 -11.27
N ALA A 118 -21.03 4.68 -11.13
CA ALA A 118 -20.05 4.64 -10.03
C ALA A 118 -20.74 4.82 -8.67
N VAL A 119 -21.65 5.77 -8.56
CA VAL A 119 -22.39 6.09 -7.33
C VAL A 119 -23.82 5.57 -7.47
N LYS A 120 -24.21 4.62 -6.60
CA LYS A 120 -25.57 4.09 -6.47
C LYS A 120 -26.31 4.83 -5.35
N ALA A 121 -27.65 4.91 -5.42
CA ALA A 121 -28.47 5.56 -4.40
C ALA A 121 -28.22 4.98 -3.00
N SER A 122 -28.10 3.64 -2.89
CA SER A 122 -27.80 2.95 -1.62
C SER A 122 -26.42 3.30 -1.03
N MET A 123 -25.46 3.69 -1.86
CA MET A 123 -24.14 4.13 -1.39
C MET A 123 -24.22 5.55 -0.79
N ARG A 124 -25.07 6.42 -1.33
CA ARG A 124 -25.25 7.79 -0.82
C ARG A 124 -25.81 7.82 0.60
N GLU A 125 -26.74 6.93 0.92
CA GLU A 125 -27.25 6.79 2.29
C GLU A 125 -26.13 6.40 3.26
N GLY A 126 -25.35 5.36 2.94
CA GLY A 126 -24.23 4.93 3.80
C GLY A 126 -23.09 5.95 3.92
N PHE A 127 -22.94 6.88 2.96
CA PHE A 127 -21.93 7.96 3.04
C PHE A 127 -22.37 9.13 3.93
N ARG A 128 -23.69 9.33 4.10
CA ARG A 128 -24.24 10.39 4.99
C ARG A 128 -24.16 10.04 6.47
N GLU A 129 -24.03 8.76 6.79
CA GLU A 129 -23.97 8.25 8.17
C GLU A 129 -22.54 8.16 8.74
N ARG A 130 -21.53 8.51 7.95
CA ARG A 130 -20.10 8.46 8.31
C ARG A 130 -19.49 9.85 8.35
#